data_a496d63bb58075fbce6966073054b975
#
_entry.id   a496d63bb58075fbce6966073054b975
#
_cell.length_a   1.000
_cell.length_b   1.000
_cell.length_c   1.000
_cell.angle_alpha   90.00
_cell.angle_beta   90.00
_cell.angle_gamma   90.00
#
_symmetry.space_group_name_H-M   'P 1'
#
loop_
_entity.id
_entity.type
_entity.pdbx_description
1 polymer ?
#
loop_
_entity_poly.entity_id
_entity_poly.type
_entity_poly.pdbx_seq_one_letter_code
_entity_poly.pdbx_strand_id
1 'polypeptide(L)'
;MISIDDKFKFNIGDTIIVACSAGPDSMALLSMLNNIKDKYKLKLIIAHVDHNVRDKSLEEANYVEKVCSDNHLIFESLKIEDYSDDNFENEARVKRYSFFDKLVDKYKANYVMTAHHADDLIETILMKIVRGSNLSGYAGFRMIVDMGNYKIVRPLIYYTKDELIKYDEEKHIKYYMDATNFDDIHTRNRYRKVILPFLKKENSDVHKKFLKYNEVLLNTSGYIDRIVNKALKNCYSNGIIIDKFIKEDSFIQREILYTIINKYYNDDLFLVSDKHIDLINDLIFSNKSNGYINLPNDIIAKKEYNMLKLERSAGEVVLYDILINDKVVLPNGKVICSVTNENSNSNYVCRLNSREIKLPLSVRSRKVGDKIAVKGLNGRKKVKDIFIDKKIGKTERNLQPIVVDSCGTIVWIPGVIKSKFDKNIDDNYDIMLKYTGGKNEK
;
A
#
# COMPACT_ATOMS: atom_id res chain seq x y z
N MET A 1 14.92 27.62 22.13
CA MET A 1 15.81 26.81 21.26
C MET A 1 15.13 25.46 21.04
N ILE A 2 15.03 24.99 19.81
CA ILE A 2 14.41 23.69 19.48
C ILE A 2 15.36 22.58 19.97
N SER A 3 14.81 21.57 20.67
CA SER A 3 15.53 20.42 21.19
C SER A 3 14.69 19.16 21.13
N ILE A 4 15.34 18.01 20.92
CA ILE A 4 14.65 16.70 20.88
C ILE A 4 14.85 15.88 22.15
N ASP A 5 15.79 16.23 23.01
CA ASP A 5 16.10 15.45 24.22
C ASP A 5 15.13 15.70 25.37
N ASP A 6 14.28 16.73 25.28
CA ASP A 6 13.12 16.93 26.15
C ASP A 6 11.84 16.25 25.64
N LYS A 7 11.82 15.82 24.36
CA LYS A 7 10.68 15.17 23.70
C LYS A 7 10.84 13.66 23.62
N PHE A 8 12.06 13.16 23.62
CA PHE A 8 12.35 11.73 23.54
C PHE A 8 13.44 11.35 24.57
N LYS A 9 13.18 10.31 25.35
CA LYS A 9 14.12 9.84 26.37
C LYS A 9 15.15 8.93 25.73
N PHE A 10 16.40 9.42 25.59
CA PHE A 10 17.55 8.64 25.16
C PHE A 10 18.16 7.86 26.32
N ASN A 11 18.67 6.65 26.04
CA ASN A 11 19.54 5.91 26.96
C ASN A 11 21.00 6.09 26.54
N ILE A 12 21.87 5.94 27.51
CA ILE A 12 23.33 6.00 27.24
C ILE A 12 23.72 4.79 26.37
N GLY A 13 24.39 5.07 25.25
CA GLY A 13 24.86 4.05 24.32
C GLY A 13 23.84 3.61 23.27
N ASP A 14 22.68 4.29 23.17
CA ASP A 14 21.71 3.98 22.13
C ASP A 14 22.35 4.08 20.73
N THR A 15 22.04 3.09 19.89
CA THR A 15 22.41 3.06 18.47
C THR A 15 21.22 3.48 17.62
N ILE A 16 21.40 4.51 16.79
CA ILE A 16 20.31 5.16 16.06
C ILE A 16 20.64 5.22 14.57
N ILE A 17 19.73 4.72 13.74
CA ILE A 17 19.73 4.97 12.30
C ILE A 17 18.95 6.25 12.04
N VAL A 18 19.58 7.24 11.41
CA VAL A 18 18.98 8.53 11.08
C VAL A 18 18.70 8.58 9.60
N ALA A 19 17.42 8.59 9.20
CA ALA A 19 17.03 8.76 7.81
C ALA A 19 17.31 10.20 7.36
N CYS A 20 18.24 10.38 6.44
CA CYS A 20 18.66 11.70 5.97
C CYS A 20 18.56 11.81 4.44
N SER A 21 17.73 12.73 3.95
CA SER A 21 17.49 13.00 2.53
C SER A 21 18.21 14.26 2.02
N ALA A 22 19.10 14.85 2.80
CA ALA A 22 19.70 16.17 2.58
C ALA A 22 18.70 17.36 2.61
N GLY A 23 17.41 17.12 2.77
CA GLY A 23 16.40 18.17 2.92
C GLY A 23 16.44 18.81 4.31
N PRO A 24 15.85 20.03 4.48
CA PRO A 24 16.00 20.82 5.72
C PRO A 24 15.58 20.03 6.96
N ASP A 25 14.43 19.34 6.94
CA ASP A 25 13.93 18.60 8.11
C ASP A 25 14.90 17.51 8.56
N SER A 26 15.49 16.80 7.60
CA SER A 26 16.43 15.71 7.87
C SER A 26 17.80 16.24 8.33
N MET A 27 18.21 17.38 7.84
CA MET A 27 19.45 18.03 8.27
C MET A 27 19.30 18.65 9.66
N ALA A 28 18.15 19.24 9.97
CA ALA A 28 17.81 19.69 11.32
C ALA A 28 17.85 18.52 12.32
N LEU A 29 17.22 17.36 11.98
CA LEU A 29 17.24 16.17 12.82
C LEU A 29 18.68 15.66 13.06
N LEU A 30 19.48 15.57 11.99
CA LEU A 30 20.88 15.17 12.07
C LEU A 30 21.68 16.07 13.01
N SER A 31 21.55 17.39 12.84
CA SER A 31 22.23 18.38 13.68
C SER A 31 21.80 18.25 15.16
N MET A 32 20.49 18.13 15.43
CA MET A 32 20.00 18.00 16.80
C MET A 32 20.55 16.74 17.48
N LEU A 33 20.58 15.61 16.75
CA LEU A 33 21.13 14.34 17.27
C LEU A 33 22.64 14.43 17.48
N ASN A 34 23.36 15.04 16.56
CA ASN A 34 24.80 15.24 16.69
C ASN A 34 25.17 16.11 17.90
N ASN A 35 24.37 17.15 18.20
CA ASN A 35 24.57 18.04 19.35
C ASN A 35 24.44 17.33 20.71
N ILE A 36 23.65 16.25 20.77
CA ILE A 36 23.44 15.48 22.00
C ILE A 36 24.22 14.14 22.02
N LYS A 37 24.91 13.83 20.92
CA LYS A 37 25.64 12.57 20.73
C LYS A 37 26.55 12.24 21.89
N ASP A 38 27.38 13.16 22.29
CA ASP A 38 28.38 12.95 23.34
C ASP A 38 27.73 12.85 24.72
N LYS A 39 26.69 13.66 24.97
CA LYS A 39 25.90 13.63 26.23
C LYS A 39 25.34 12.24 26.54
N TYR A 40 24.79 11.58 25.51
CA TYR A 40 24.17 10.27 25.64
C TYR A 40 25.04 9.12 25.09
N LYS A 41 26.27 9.40 24.65
CA LYS A 41 27.17 8.42 23.99
C LYS A 41 26.46 7.67 22.86
N LEU A 42 25.71 8.41 22.03
CA LEU A 42 24.94 7.83 20.94
C LEU A 42 25.85 7.35 19.82
N LYS A 43 25.54 6.18 19.25
CA LYS A 43 26.09 5.73 17.99
C LYS A 43 25.12 6.08 16.85
N LEU A 44 25.49 7.06 16.02
CA LEU A 44 24.67 7.53 14.92
C LEU A 44 25.12 6.92 13.59
N ILE A 45 24.16 6.32 12.87
CA ILE A 45 24.33 5.80 11.51
C ILE A 45 23.41 6.59 10.61
N ILE A 46 23.94 7.35 9.68
CA ILE A 46 23.22 8.21 8.78
C ILE A 46 22.88 7.41 7.53
N ALA A 47 21.59 7.17 7.32
CA ALA A 47 21.06 6.37 6.22
C ALA A 47 20.48 7.30 5.14
N HIS A 48 21.18 7.40 4.02
CA HIS A 48 20.76 8.15 2.84
C HIS A 48 20.19 7.21 1.78
N VAL A 49 19.04 7.57 1.20
CA VAL A 49 18.46 6.84 0.08
C VAL A 49 18.42 7.74 -1.14
N ASP A 50 19.25 7.41 -2.11
CA ASP A 50 19.27 8.06 -3.42
C ASP A 50 18.22 7.38 -4.33
N HIS A 51 17.18 8.12 -4.67
CA HIS A 51 16.11 7.64 -5.54
C HIS A 51 16.47 7.68 -7.04
N ASN A 52 17.66 8.19 -7.39
CA ASN A 52 18.19 8.26 -8.77
C ASN A 52 17.20 8.90 -9.78
N VAL A 53 16.39 9.84 -9.33
CA VAL A 53 15.34 10.48 -10.15
C VAL A 53 15.81 11.81 -10.74
N ARG A 54 17.01 12.34 -10.30
CA ARG A 54 17.49 13.67 -10.61
C ARG A 54 19.01 13.73 -10.77
N ASP A 55 19.46 14.68 -11.61
CA ASP A 55 20.89 14.96 -11.80
C ASP A 55 21.59 15.43 -10.51
N LYS A 56 20.85 16.01 -9.55
CA LYS A 56 21.39 16.52 -8.28
C LYS A 56 21.45 15.50 -7.14
N SER A 57 20.91 14.31 -7.31
CA SER A 57 20.88 13.30 -6.24
C SER A 57 22.27 12.87 -5.77
N LEU A 58 23.25 12.87 -6.68
CA LEU A 58 24.64 12.62 -6.36
C LEU A 58 25.27 13.75 -5.52
N GLU A 59 24.93 15.01 -5.79
CA GLU A 59 25.40 16.16 -4.99
C GLU A 59 24.86 16.11 -3.57
N GLU A 60 23.57 15.71 -3.41
CA GLU A 60 22.91 15.53 -2.12
C GLU A 60 23.58 14.42 -1.30
N ALA A 61 23.84 13.27 -1.92
CA ALA A 61 24.53 12.15 -1.29
C ALA A 61 25.96 12.53 -0.84
N ASN A 62 26.74 13.12 -1.74
CA ASN A 62 28.10 13.59 -1.44
C ASN A 62 28.13 14.62 -0.32
N TYR A 63 27.13 15.50 -0.26
CA TYR A 63 27.01 16.48 0.80
C TYR A 63 26.75 15.82 2.17
N VAL A 64 25.81 14.89 2.25
CA VAL A 64 25.53 14.17 3.50
C VAL A 64 26.74 13.35 3.93
N GLU A 65 27.42 12.67 2.99
CA GLU A 65 28.65 11.92 3.27
C GLU A 65 29.75 12.82 3.85
N LYS A 66 29.95 14.00 3.25
CA LYS A 66 30.90 15.00 3.76
C LYS A 66 30.53 15.45 5.18
N VAL A 67 29.27 15.78 5.44
CA VAL A 67 28.80 16.15 6.78
C VAL A 67 29.08 15.04 7.78
N CYS A 68 28.88 13.78 7.38
CA CYS A 68 29.17 12.63 8.23
C CYS A 68 30.68 12.50 8.53
N SER A 69 31.51 12.64 7.52
CA SER A 69 32.98 12.62 7.66
C SER A 69 33.49 13.72 8.61
N ASP A 70 33.01 14.95 8.41
CA ASP A 70 33.39 16.12 9.21
C ASP A 70 32.99 15.98 10.70
N ASN A 71 31.94 15.19 11.00
CA ASN A 71 31.39 14.94 12.34
C ASN A 71 31.72 13.56 12.91
N HIS A 72 32.55 12.77 12.25
CA HIS A 72 32.91 11.39 12.63
C HIS A 72 31.67 10.50 12.82
N LEU A 73 30.72 10.59 11.89
CA LEU A 73 29.48 9.77 11.84
C LEU A 73 29.61 8.66 10.81
N ILE A 74 28.90 7.56 11.02
CA ILE A 74 28.83 6.46 10.04
C ILE A 74 27.84 6.84 8.95
N PHE A 75 28.28 6.78 7.69
CA PHE A 75 27.41 7.00 6.52
C PHE A 75 27.12 5.69 5.81
N GLU A 76 25.85 5.47 5.51
CA GLU A 76 25.36 4.34 4.72
C GLU A 76 24.40 4.86 3.66
N SER A 77 24.57 4.42 2.42
CA SER A 77 23.72 4.84 1.33
C SER A 77 23.12 3.66 0.55
N LEU A 78 21.91 3.87 0.03
CA LEU A 78 21.25 2.99 -0.92
C LEU A 78 20.91 3.78 -2.17
N LYS A 79 21.43 3.37 -3.31
CA LYS A 79 20.98 3.86 -4.61
C LYS A 79 19.91 2.92 -5.17
N ILE A 80 18.77 3.47 -5.54
CA ILE A 80 17.67 2.71 -6.16
C ILE A 80 17.77 2.91 -7.67
N GLU A 81 18.14 1.86 -8.40
CA GLU A 81 18.38 1.94 -9.85
C GLU A 81 17.10 1.84 -10.69
N ASP A 82 16.13 1.02 -10.23
CA ASP A 82 14.90 0.76 -10.98
C ASP A 82 13.64 0.87 -10.14
N TYR A 83 12.62 1.49 -10.72
CA TYR A 83 11.25 1.50 -10.22
C TYR A 83 10.31 0.83 -11.21
N SER A 84 9.33 0.08 -10.71
CA SER A 84 8.25 -0.41 -11.54
C SER A 84 7.25 0.74 -11.77
N ASP A 85 6.87 1.01 -13.02
CA ASP A 85 6.17 2.20 -13.50
C ASP A 85 4.86 2.61 -12.81
N ASP A 86 4.23 1.74 -12.02
CA ASP A 86 2.84 1.95 -11.60
C ASP A 86 2.62 2.38 -10.14
N ASN A 87 3.64 2.36 -9.26
CA ASN A 87 3.46 2.77 -7.85
C ASN A 87 4.79 3.19 -7.19
N PHE A 88 5.43 4.18 -7.80
CA PHE A 88 6.73 4.71 -7.40
C PHE A 88 6.82 5.00 -5.88
N GLU A 89 5.84 5.73 -5.31
CA GLU A 89 5.90 6.13 -3.89
C GLU A 89 5.89 4.92 -2.94
N ASN A 90 5.04 3.92 -3.23
CA ASN A 90 4.95 2.73 -2.38
C ASN A 90 6.19 1.84 -2.52
N GLU A 91 6.70 1.67 -3.74
CA GLU A 91 7.91 0.89 -3.98
C GLU A 91 9.14 1.56 -3.35
N ALA A 92 9.28 2.88 -3.51
CA ALA A 92 10.32 3.67 -2.86
C ALA A 92 10.25 3.53 -1.33
N ARG A 93 9.03 3.54 -0.77
CA ARG A 93 8.82 3.32 0.66
C ARG A 93 9.27 1.92 1.09
N VAL A 94 8.86 0.87 0.38
CA VAL A 94 9.24 -0.51 0.70
C VAL A 94 10.76 -0.70 0.64
N LYS A 95 11.42 -0.24 -0.43
CA LYS A 95 12.88 -0.32 -0.57
C LYS A 95 13.61 0.43 0.55
N ARG A 96 13.13 1.63 0.91
CA ARG A 96 13.69 2.42 2.00
C ARG A 96 13.59 1.72 3.36
N TYR A 97 12.42 1.17 3.72
CA TYR A 97 12.27 0.47 4.99
C TYR A 97 13.05 -0.85 5.01
N SER A 98 13.11 -1.59 3.90
CA SER A 98 13.97 -2.77 3.77
C SER A 98 15.46 -2.43 3.96
N PHE A 99 15.90 -1.26 3.50
CA PHE A 99 17.26 -0.78 3.76
C PHE A 99 17.48 -0.47 5.24
N PHE A 100 16.53 0.22 5.88
CA PHE A 100 16.62 0.48 7.32
C PHE A 100 16.65 -0.83 8.14
N ASP A 101 15.84 -1.83 7.80
CA ASP A 101 15.87 -3.13 8.47
C ASP A 101 17.25 -3.81 8.37
N LYS A 102 17.87 -3.78 7.19
CA LYS A 102 19.24 -4.29 6.99
C LYS A 102 20.27 -3.55 7.86
N LEU A 103 20.14 -2.23 7.98
CA LEU A 103 21.02 -1.44 8.83
C LEU A 103 20.76 -1.70 10.32
N VAL A 104 19.50 -1.88 10.72
CA VAL A 104 19.16 -2.29 12.09
C VAL A 104 19.86 -3.60 12.45
N ASP A 105 19.80 -4.60 11.58
CA ASP A 105 20.45 -5.88 11.79
C ASP A 105 21.97 -5.78 11.81
N LYS A 106 22.56 -4.98 10.92
CA LYS A 106 24.01 -4.77 10.80
C LYS A 106 24.58 -4.09 12.04
N TYR A 107 23.93 -3.05 12.54
CA TYR A 107 24.41 -2.21 13.63
C TYR A 107 23.77 -2.51 14.98
N LYS A 108 22.80 -3.43 15.05
CA LYS A 108 21.98 -3.73 16.23
C LYS A 108 21.33 -2.46 16.79
N ALA A 109 20.74 -1.66 15.87
CA ALA A 109 20.20 -0.37 16.24
C ALA A 109 18.92 -0.49 17.08
N ASN A 110 18.79 0.40 18.06
CA ASN A 110 17.61 0.50 18.91
C ASN A 110 16.49 1.27 18.22
N TYR A 111 16.87 2.26 17.39
CA TYR A 111 15.93 3.20 16.77
C TYR A 111 16.25 3.47 15.31
N VAL A 112 15.18 3.69 14.53
CA VAL A 112 15.22 4.37 13.24
C VAL A 112 14.51 5.71 13.43
N MET A 113 15.23 6.82 13.26
CA MET A 113 14.66 8.15 13.40
C MET A 113 14.41 8.80 12.06
N THR A 114 13.22 9.37 11.88
CA THR A 114 12.80 10.03 10.66
C THR A 114 12.35 11.46 10.95
N ALA A 115 12.54 12.35 9.99
CA ALA A 115 12.31 13.79 10.14
C ALA A 115 10.86 14.22 9.88
N HIS A 116 9.86 13.36 10.10
CA HIS A 116 8.47 13.75 10.00
C HIS A 116 8.13 14.78 11.09
N HIS A 117 7.49 15.88 10.68
CA HIS A 117 7.22 17.04 11.52
C HIS A 117 5.70 17.31 11.68
N ALA A 118 5.35 18.36 12.41
CA ALA A 118 3.96 18.69 12.73
C ALA A 118 3.10 18.97 11.48
N ASP A 119 3.65 19.64 10.48
CA ASP A 119 2.92 19.93 9.24
C ASP A 119 2.59 18.64 8.47
N ASP A 120 3.51 17.66 8.45
CA ASP A 120 3.25 16.32 7.86
C ASP A 120 2.11 15.58 8.59
N LEU A 121 2.00 15.78 9.91
CA LEU A 121 0.91 15.20 10.70
C LEU A 121 -0.43 15.81 10.28
N ILE A 122 -0.51 17.14 10.16
CA ILE A 122 -1.72 17.83 9.71
C ILE A 122 -2.14 17.33 8.31
N GLU A 123 -1.20 17.34 7.36
CA GLU A 123 -1.44 16.82 6.00
C GLU A 123 -2.01 15.40 6.03
N THR A 124 -1.39 14.51 6.81
CA THR A 124 -1.78 13.11 6.90
C THR A 124 -3.18 12.94 7.49
N ILE A 125 -3.50 13.66 8.59
CA ILE A 125 -4.82 13.62 9.23
C ILE A 125 -5.90 14.10 8.25
N LEU A 126 -5.70 15.24 7.60
CA LEU A 126 -6.65 15.79 6.65
C LEU A 126 -6.88 14.88 5.45
N MET A 127 -5.82 14.33 4.89
CA MET A 127 -5.92 13.38 3.78
C MET A 127 -6.69 12.11 4.19
N LYS A 128 -6.51 11.63 5.43
CA LYS A 128 -7.25 10.48 5.96
C LYS A 128 -8.71 10.79 6.20
N ILE A 129 -9.04 12.00 6.68
CA ILE A 129 -10.44 12.46 6.85
C ILE A 129 -11.16 12.49 5.50
N VAL A 130 -10.54 13.07 4.47
CA VAL A 130 -11.17 13.20 3.15
C VAL A 130 -11.32 11.87 2.41
N ARG A 131 -10.36 10.95 2.58
CA ARG A 131 -10.42 9.62 1.95
C ARG A 131 -11.28 8.61 2.70
N GLY A 132 -11.60 8.86 3.95
CA GLY A 132 -12.12 7.88 4.89
C GLY A 132 -11.01 7.01 5.50
N SER A 133 -11.14 6.69 6.78
CA SER A 133 -10.20 5.83 7.50
C SER A 133 -10.88 5.24 8.75
N ASN A 134 -10.21 4.33 9.44
CA ASN A 134 -10.60 3.91 10.78
C ASN A 134 -10.08 4.90 11.84
N LEU A 135 -10.47 4.71 13.11
CA LEU A 135 -10.12 5.61 14.20
C LEU A 135 -8.61 5.83 14.34
N SER A 136 -7.82 4.76 14.28
CA SER A 136 -6.36 4.86 14.36
C SER A 136 -5.74 5.56 13.15
N GLY A 137 -6.33 5.39 11.97
CA GLY A 137 -5.90 6.07 10.75
C GLY A 137 -6.22 7.56 10.76
N TYR A 138 -7.37 7.97 11.31
CA TYR A 138 -7.70 9.39 11.50
C TYR A 138 -6.75 10.12 12.47
N ALA A 139 -6.11 9.37 13.35
CA ALA A 139 -5.06 9.93 14.20
C ALA A 139 -3.79 10.37 13.43
N GLY A 140 -3.62 9.93 12.16
CA GLY A 140 -2.42 10.23 11.37
C GLY A 140 -1.30 9.23 11.64
N PHE A 141 -0.20 9.67 12.24
CA PHE A 141 0.91 8.78 12.61
C PHE A 141 1.39 8.98 14.04
N ARG A 142 2.01 7.94 14.60
CA ARG A 142 2.56 7.95 15.96
C ARG A 142 3.97 8.52 15.98
N MET A 143 4.32 9.19 17.08
CA MET A 143 5.70 9.58 17.35
C MET A 143 6.62 8.34 17.43
N ILE A 144 6.18 7.31 18.12
CA ILE A 144 6.92 6.05 18.30
C ILE A 144 6.07 4.89 17.77
N VAL A 145 6.68 4.06 16.90
CA VAL A 145 6.10 2.82 16.39
C VAL A 145 7.04 1.67 16.77
N ASP A 146 6.51 0.69 17.48
CA ASP A 146 7.26 -0.52 17.86
C ASP A 146 7.25 -1.50 16.68
N MET A 147 8.44 -1.92 16.24
CA MET A 147 8.65 -2.90 15.17
C MET A 147 9.10 -4.27 15.71
N GLY A 148 9.08 -4.44 17.02
CA GLY A 148 9.51 -5.65 17.71
C GLY A 148 10.98 -5.60 18.11
N ASN A 149 11.91 -5.63 17.16
CA ASN A 149 13.35 -5.62 17.41
C ASN A 149 13.95 -4.19 17.49
N TYR A 150 13.27 -3.18 16.99
CA TYR A 150 13.63 -1.76 17.07
C TYR A 150 12.39 -0.87 17.10
N LYS A 151 12.55 0.44 17.26
CA LYS A 151 11.44 1.40 17.20
C LYS A 151 11.69 2.47 16.15
N ILE A 152 10.65 2.80 15.39
CA ILE A 152 10.68 3.99 14.53
C ILE A 152 10.26 5.19 15.38
N VAL A 153 11.06 6.27 15.37
CA VAL A 153 10.82 7.48 16.15
C VAL A 153 10.78 8.71 15.24
N ARG A 154 9.83 9.61 15.50
CA ARG A 154 9.61 10.87 14.78
C ARG A 154 9.70 12.04 15.75
N PRO A 155 10.90 12.41 16.21
CA PRO A 155 11.05 13.37 17.29
C PRO A 155 10.65 14.80 16.90
N LEU A 156 10.62 15.10 15.59
CA LEU A 156 10.24 16.41 15.08
C LEU A 156 8.72 16.66 14.97
N ILE A 157 7.89 15.70 15.37
CA ILE A 157 6.43 15.81 15.30
C ILE A 157 5.86 17.03 16.05
N TYR A 158 6.62 17.60 16.96
CA TYR A 158 6.25 18.77 17.77
C TYR A 158 6.56 20.11 17.11
N TYR A 159 7.33 20.10 16.01
CA TYR A 159 7.85 21.30 15.36
C TYR A 159 7.25 21.45 13.96
N THR A 160 6.99 22.69 13.58
CA THR A 160 6.55 23.04 12.22
C THR A 160 7.74 23.09 11.25
N LYS A 161 7.46 23.01 9.96
CA LYS A 161 8.46 23.21 8.90
C LYS A 161 9.21 24.53 9.04
N ASP A 162 8.47 25.60 9.33
CA ASP A 162 9.02 26.95 9.45
C ASP A 162 10.00 27.06 10.65
N GLU A 163 9.69 26.42 11.77
CA GLU A 163 10.56 26.34 12.93
C GLU A 163 11.85 25.55 12.63
N LEU A 164 11.77 24.49 11.83
CA LEU A 164 12.94 23.69 11.43
C LEU A 164 13.85 24.46 10.46
N ILE A 165 13.27 25.15 9.47
CA ILE A 165 14.04 26.01 8.56
C ILE A 165 14.75 27.10 9.34
N LYS A 166 14.06 27.77 10.25
CA LYS A 166 14.65 28.80 11.12
C LYS A 166 15.81 28.24 11.95
N TYR A 167 15.64 27.03 12.49
CA TYR A 167 16.74 26.35 13.21
C TYR A 167 17.96 26.11 12.31
N ASP A 168 17.76 25.65 11.07
CA ASP A 168 18.82 25.42 10.12
C ASP A 168 19.55 26.72 9.76
N GLU A 169 18.80 27.82 9.57
CA GLU A 169 19.37 29.16 9.31
C GLU A 169 20.19 29.67 10.50
N GLU A 170 19.65 29.58 11.72
CA GLU A 170 20.33 30.00 12.94
C GLU A 170 21.62 29.19 13.21
N LYS A 171 21.67 27.93 12.77
CA LYS A 171 22.81 27.02 12.91
C LYS A 171 23.71 26.99 11.68
N HIS A 172 23.40 27.79 10.65
CA HIS A 172 24.13 27.82 9.38
C HIS A 172 24.24 26.43 8.72
N ILE A 173 23.19 25.62 8.83
CA ILE A 173 23.11 24.28 8.25
C ILE A 173 22.69 24.40 6.78
N LYS A 174 23.55 23.93 5.88
CA LYS A 174 23.20 23.84 4.46
C LYS A 174 22.27 22.65 4.24
N TYR A 175 21.26 22.84 3.40
CA TYR A 175 20.32 21.80 2.96
C TYR A 175 19.97 21.98 1.49
N TYR A 176 19.35 20.96 0.89
CA TYR A 176 18.90 21.00 -0.48
C TYR A 176 17.35 21.02 -0.51
N MET A 177 16.81 21.89 -1.39
CA MET A 177 15.35 21.97 -1.60
C MET A 177 14.96 21.08 -2.77
N ASP A 178 14.01 20.19 -2.54
CA ASP A 178 13.45 19.36 -3.57
C ASP A 178 12.50 20.16 -4.49
N ALA A 179 12.86 20.30 -5.76
CA ALA A 179 12.05 21.02 -6.76
C ALA A 179 10.69 20.35 -7.02
N THR A 180 10.56 19.03 -6.82
CA THR A 180 9.29 18.32 -7.02
C THR A 180 8.25 18.60 -5.92
N ASN A 181 8.64 19.24 -4.82
CA ASN A 181 7.71 19.75 -3.81
C ASN A 181 6.75 20.82 -4.38
N PHE A 182 7.02 21.35 -5.57
CA PHE A 182 6.22 22.37 -6.24
C PHE A 182 5.21 21.83 -7.24
N ASP A 183 5.13 20.50 -7.43
CA ASP A 183 4.22 19.88 -8.40
C ASP A 183 2.83 19.65 -7.80
N ASP A 184 1.77 20.21 -8.40
CA ASP A 184 0.38 20.10 -7.90
C ASP A 184 -0.28 18.74 -8.22
N ILE A 185 0.43 17.88 -8.91
CA ILE A 185 -0.04 16.53 -9.29
C ILE A 185 -0.30 15.68 -8.03
N HIS A 186 0.54 15.81 -7.02
CA HIS A 186 0.41 15.05 -5.77
C HIS A 186 -0.57 15.70 -4.80
N THR A 187 -1.52 14.90 -4.30
CA THR A 187 -2.52 15.36 -3.32
C THR A 187 -1.87 16.05 -2.11
N ARG A 188 -0.76 15.51 -1.60
CA ARG A 188 -0.04 16.06 -0.45
C ARG A 188 0.49 17.47 -0.71
N ASN A 189 1.00 17.74 -1.91
CA ASN A 189 1.48 19.07 -2.29
C ASN A 189 0.35 20.10 -2.33
N ARG A 190 -0.86 19.72 -2.79
CA ARG A 190 -2.03 20.61 -2.75
C ARG A 190 -2.43 20.98 -1.32
N TYR A 191 -2.41 20.00 -0.38
CA TYR A 191 -2.69 20.27 1.03
C TYR A 191 -1.65 21.22 1.63
N ARG A 192 -0.38 21.00 1.34
CA ARG A 192 0.74 21.82 1.81
C ARG A 192 0.67 23.26 1.29
N LYS A 193 0.29 23.45 0.02
CA LYS A 193 0.25 24.77 -0.61
C LYS A 193 -1.02 25.57 -0.29
N VAL A 194 -2.15 24.92 -0.13
CA VAL A 194 -3.45 25.59 -0.05
C VAL A 194 -4.05 25.48 1.35
N ILE A 195 -4.18 24.28 1.87
CA ILE A 195 -4.93 24.03 3.11
C ILE A 195 -4.11 24.41 4.34
N LEU A 196 -2.87 23.96 4.41
CA LEU A 196 -2.01 24.21 5.56
C LEU A 196 -1.76 25.71 5.83
N PRO A 197 -1.43 26.56 4.81
CA PRO A 197 -1.28 28.00 5.00
C PRO A 197 -2.58 28.66 5.49
N PHE A 198 -3.74 28.24 4.97
CA PHE A 198 -5.04 28.73 5.43
C PHE A 198 -5.23 28.41 6.93
N LEU A 199 -4.99 27.15 7.35
CA LEU A 199 -5.13 26.77 8.75
C LEU A 199 -4.16 27.53 9.67
N LYS A 200 -2.91 27.74 9.25
CA LYS A 200 -1.92 28.53 9.99
C LYS A 200 -2.31 30.01 10.12
N LYS A 201 -3.01 30.56 9.11
CA LYS A 201 -3.55 31.92 9.15
C LYS A 201 -4.71 32.05 10.15
N GLU A 202 -5.59 31.04 10.20
CA GLU A 202 -6.70 31.02 11.17
C GLU A 202 -6.18 30.84 12.62
N ASN A 203 -5.12 30.02 12.79
CA ASN A 203 -4.50 29.81 14.09
C ASN A 203 -3.03 29.45 13.94
N SER A 204 -2.12 30.32 14.37
CA SER A 204 -0.67 30.10 14.32
C SER A 204 -0.22 28.84 15.10
N ASP A 205 -0.97 28.43 16.12
CA ASP A 205 -0.72 27.25 16.94
C ASP A 205 -1.53 26.01 16.49
N VAL A 206 -2.03 26.01 15.25
CA VAL A 206 -2.87 24.92 14.72
C VAL A 206 -2.18 23.54 14.83
N HIS A 207 -0.86 23.48 14.67
CA HIS A 207 -0.08 22.27 14.83
C HIS A 207 -0.22 21.66 16.24
N LYS A 208 -0.27 22.47 17.30
CA LYS A 208 -0.50 22.00 18.67
C LYS A 208 -1.91 21.41 18.85
N LYS A 209 -2.90 21.98 18.11
CA LYS A 209 -4.29 21.46 18.14
C LYS A 209 -4.36 20.09 17.47
N PHE A 210 -3.69 19.94 16.32
CA PHE A 210 -3.62 18.65 15.64
C PHE A 210 -2.81 17.61 16.41
N LEU A 211 -1.74 18.00 17.10
CA LEU A 211 -1.04 17.11 18.03
C LEU A 211 -1.94 16.61 19.15
N LYS A 212 -2.74 17.51 19.75
CA LYS A 212 -3.71 17.13 20.79
C LYS A 212 -4.78 16.20 20.23
N TYR A 213 -5.29 16.49 19.04
CA TYR A 213 -6.24 15.62 18.34
C TYR A 213 -5.65 14.23 18.08
N ASN A 214 -4.42 14.15 17.56
CA ASN A 214 -3.66 12.91 17.37
C ASN A 214 -3.55 12.12 18.68
N GLU A 215 -3.11 12.75 19.75
CA GLU A 215 -2.96 12.13 21.07
C GLU A 215 -4.28 11.56 21.60
N VAL A 216 -5.36 12.32 21.52
CA VAL A 216 -6.69 11.88 21.97
C VAL A 216 -7.14 10.66 21.18
N LEU A 217 -7.05 10.70 19.84
CA LEU A 217 -7.46 9.58 19.00
C LEU A 217 -6.60 8.34 19.22
N LEU A 218 -5.29 8.49 19.38
CA LEU A 218 -4.39 7.35 19.64
C LEU A 218 -4.69 6.70 20.99
N ASN A 219 -4.96 7.52 22.03
CA ASN A 219 -5.31 7.02 23.35
C ASN A 219 -6.67 6.32 23.34
N THR A 220 -7.65 6.88 22.63
CA THR A 220 -8.98 6.29 22.45
C THR A 220 -8.89 4.96 21.67
N SER A 221 -8.17 4.95 20.56
CA SER A 221 -7.93 3.72 19.81
C SER A 221 -7.28 2.65 20.68
N GLY A 222 -6.22 2.99 21.42
CA GLY A 222 -5.56 2.05 22.31
C GLY A 222 -6.45 1.56 23.46
N TYR A 223 -7.41 2.36 23.93
CA TYR A 223 -8.41 1.91 24.89
C TYR A 223 -9.38 0.93 24.26
N ILE A 224 -9.89 1.23 23.06
CA ILE A 224 -10.78 0.35 22.30
C ILE A 224 -10.07 -0.98 21.98
N ASP A 225 -8.81 -0.94 21.52
CA ASP A 225 -8.01 -2.13 21.22
C ASP A 225 -7.92 -3.08 22.45
N ARG A 226 -7.77 -2.52 23.68
CA ARG A 226 -7.76 -3.33 24.90
C ARG A 226 -9.11 -3.99 25.17
N ILE A 227 -10.22 -3.28 24.95
CA ILE A 227 -11.57 -3.84 25.09
C ILE A 227 -11.80 -4.92 24.06
N VAL A 228 -11.50 -4.67 22.79
CA VAL A 228 -11.62 -5.64 21.69
C VAL A 228 -10.79 -6.89 21.96
N ASN A 229 -9.54 -6.74 22.40
CA ASN A 229 -8.69 -7.88 22.73
C ASN A 229 -9.24 -8.70 23.92
N LYS A 230 -9.85 -8.04 24.91
CA LYS A 230 -10.52 -8.74 26.02
C LYS A 230 -11.76 -9.49 25.52
N ALA A 231 -12.59 -8.86 24.70
CA ALA A 231 -13.76 -9.47 24.11
C ALA A 231 -13.39 -10.65 23.18
N LEU A 232 -12.35 -10.51 22.36
CA LEU A 232 -11.83 -11.59 21.52
C LEU A 232 -11.39 -12.84 22.33
N LYS A 233 -10.74 -12.66 23.47
CA LYS A 233 -10.39 -13.80 24.35
C LYS A 233 -11.62 -14.56 24.83
N ASN A 234 -12.78 -13.89 24.95
CA ASN A 234 -14.02 -14.48 25.39
C ASN A 234 -14.83 -15.09 24.23
N CYS A 235 -14.97 -14.37 23.11
CA CYS A 235 -15.88 -14.73 22.03
C CYS A 235 -15.19 -15.36 20.79
N TYR A 236 -13.87 -15.52 20.78
CA TYR A 236 -13.15 -16.10 19.65
C TYR A 236 -12.28 -17.28 20.08
N SER A 237 -12.44 -18.41 19.37
CA SER A 237 -11.58 -19.58 19.49
C SER A 237 -11.06 -19.96 18.10
N ASN A 238 -11.64 -20.89 17.40
CA ASN A 238 -11.38 -21.17 15.98
C ASN A 238 -12.46 -20.57 15.08
N GLY A 239 -12.96 -19.41 15.48
CA GLY A 239 -14.07 -18.65 14.89
C GLY A 239 -14.78 -17.84 15.98
N ILE A 240 -15.73 -16.98 15.57
CA ILE A 240 -16.55 -16.20 16.50
C ILE A 240 -17.64 -17.09 17.09
N ILE A 241 -17.71 -17.14 18.43
CA ILE A 241 -18.80 -17.80 19.18
C ILE A 241 -19.95 -16.78 19.26
N ILE A 242 -21.00 -16.99 18.51
CA ILE A 242 -22.08 -16.01 18.27
C ILE A 242 -22.76 -15.60 19.58
N ASP A 243 -23.16 -16.52 20.43
CA ASP A 243 -23.85 -16.22 21.71
C ASP A 243 -23.02 -15.34 22.66
N LYS A 244 -21.71 -15.34 22.52
CA LYS A 244 -20.82 -14.47 23.28
C LYS A 244 -20.59 -13.14 22.59
N PHE A 245 -20.45 -13.16 21.27
CA PHE A 245 -20.24 -11.98 20.44
C PHE A 245 -21.43 -11.01 20.49
N ILE A 246 -22.65 -11.52 20.43
CA ILE A 246 -23.87 -10.68 20.45
C ILE A 246 -24.10 -9.98 21.81
N LYS A 247 -23.39 -10.36 22.86
CA LYS A 247 -23.43 -9.69 24.17
C LYS A 247 -22.51 -8.48 24.28
N GLU A 248 -21.58 -8.32 23.35
CA GLU A 248 -20.71 -7.17 23.30
C GLU A 248 -21.49 -5.96 22.75
N ASP A 249 -21.00 -4.74 23.08
CA ASP A 249 -21.54 -3.52 22.49
C ASP A 249 -21.43 -3.51 20.96
N SER A 250 -22.38 -2.91 20.26
CA SER A 250 -22.45 -2.93 18.79
C SER A 250 -21.20 -2.35 18.13
N PHE A 251 -20.62 -1.31 18.71
CA PHE A 251 -19.35 -0.73 18.25
C PHE A 251 -18.21 -1.73 18.44
N ILE A 252 -18.13 -2.40 19.58
CA ILE A 252 -17.10 -3.42 19.86
C ILE A 252 -17.27 -4.65 18.96
N GLN A 253 -18.51 -5.06 18.65
CA GLN A 253 -18.77 -6.10 17.65
C GLN A 253 -18.15 -5.76 16.30
N ARG A 254 -18.35 -4.53 15.84
CA ARG A 254 -17.79 -4.03 14.59
C ARG A 254 -16.25 -4.05 14.60
N GLU A 255 -15.64 -3.57 15.66
CA GLU A 255 -14.18 -3.56 15.83
C GLU A 255 -13.58 -4.99 15.93
N ILE A 256 -14.29 -5.93 16.53
CA ILE A 256 -13.93 -7.37 16.53
C ILE A 256 -13.90 -7.90 15.10
N LEU A 257 -14.93 -7.63 14.29
CA LEU A 257 -15.00 -8.06 12.89
C LEU A 257 -13.83 -7.45 12.09
N TYR A 258 -13.56 -6.16 12.22
CA TYR A 258 -12.41 -5.51 11.59
C TYR A 258 -11.08 -6.16 12.00
N THR A 259 -10.90 -6.43 13.29
CA THR A 259 -9.67 -7.04 13.82
C THR A 259 -9.45 -8.45 13.24
N ILE A 260 -10.50 -9.23 13.11
CA ILE A 260 -10.42 -10.59 12.54
C ILE A 260 -10.15 -10.52 11.04
N ILE A 261 -10.87 -9.67 10.32
CA ILE A 261 -10.72 -9.51 8.87
C ILE A 261 -9.31 -9.04 8.52
N ASN A 262 -8.75 -8.09 9.27
CA ASN A 262 -7.38 -7.62 9.06
C ASN A 262 -6.36 -8.76 9.04
N LYS A 263 -6.54 -9.81 9.84
CA LYS A 263 -5.64 -10.99 9.86
C LYS A 263 -5.65 -11.79 8.55
N TYR A 264 -6.74 -11.71 7.78
CA TYR A 264 -6.87 -12.43 6.52
C TYR A 264 -6.45 -11.62 5.30
N TYR A 265 -6.60 -10.29 5.38
CA TYR A 265 -6.38 -9.41 4.22
C TYR A 265 -5.03 -8.70 4.23
N ASN A 266 -4.42 -8.46 5.40
CA ASN A 266 -3.14 -7.73 5.51
C ASN A 266 -3.08 -6.51 4.54
N ASP A 267 -2.17 -6.54 3.56
CA ASP A 267 -1.98 -5.47 2.58
C ASP A 267 -3.17 -5.29 1.61
N ASP A 268 -4.07 -6.27 1.50
CA ASP A 268 -5.25 -6.24 0.63
C ASP A 268 -6.52 -5.71 1.35
N LEU A 269 -6.39 -5.14 2.54
CA LEU A 269 -7.53 -4.65 3.33
C LEU A 269 -8.41 -3.62 2.60
N PHE A 270 -7.84 -2.90 1.64
CA PHE A 270 -8.59 -1.95 0.80
C PHE A 270 -9.71 -2.61 -0.03
N LEU A 271 -9.69 -3.93 -0.19
CA LEU A 271 -10.76 -4.70 -0.85
C LEU A 271 -11.99 -4.87 0.04
N VAL A 272 -11.84 -4.72 1.36
CA VAL A 272 -12.93 -4.83 2.32
C VAL A 272 -13.53 -3.46 2.57
N SER A 273 -14.82 -3.33 2.33
CA SER A 273 -15.61 -2.13 2.62
C SER A 273 -16.51 -2.36 3.84
N ASP A 274 -17.06 -1.27 4.38
CA ASP A 274 -18.06 -1.32 5.44
C ASP A 274 -19.24 -2.25 5.12
N LYS A 275 -19.65 -2.31 3.83
CA LYS A 275 -20.69 -3.22 3.36
C LYS A 275 -20.39 -4.69 3.65
N HIS A 276 -19.14 -5.10 3.58
CA HIS A 276 -18.75 -6.49 3.88
C HIS A 276 -18.88 -6.78 5.38
N ILE A 277 -18.53 -5.79 6.23
CA ILE A 277 -18.72 -5.88 7.69
C ILE A 277 -20.22 -5.99 8.01
N ASP A 278 -21.04 -5.14 7.38
CA ASP A 278 -22.49 -5.15 7.59
C ASP A 278 -23.10 -6.48 7.15
N LEU A 279 -22.71 -7.03 6.00
CA LEU A 279 -23.17 -8.34 5.53
C LEU A 279 -22.79 -9.47 6.50
N ILE A 280 -21.59 -9.44 7.07
CA ILE A 280 -21.18 -10.44 8.07
C ILE A 280 -22.01 -10.29 9.34
N ASN A 281 -22.24 -9.05 9.78
CA ASN A 281 -23.07 -8.76 10.94
C ASN A 281 -24.50 -9.26 10.72
N ASP A 282 -25.09 -8.98 9.56
CA ASP A 282 -26.42 -9.47 9.18
C ASP A 282 -26.49 -11.01 9.17
N LEU A 283 -25.43 -11.68 8.69
CA LEU A 283 -25.35 -13.14 8.74
C LEU A 283 -25.33 -13.65 10.19
N ILE A 284 -24.58 -13.01 11.07
CA ILE A 284 -24.52 -13.36 12.51
C ILE A 284 -25.91 -13.28 13.14
N PHE A 285 -26.62 -12.17 12.93
CA PHE A 285 -27.94 -11.91 13.52
C PHE A 285 -29.10 -12.58 12.79
N SER A 286 -28.85 -13.21 11.62
CA SER A 286 -29.91 -13.92 10.89
C SER A 286 -30.45 -15.12 11.68
N ASN A 287 -31.75 -15.44 11.50
CA ASN A 287 -32.38 -16.61 12.10
C ASN A 287 -31.93 -17.94 11.45
N LYS A 288 -31.09 -17.90 10.41
CA LYS A 288 -30.60 -19.10 9.74
C LYS A 288 -29.50 -19.75 10.57
N SER A 289 -29.61 -21.04 10.83
CA SER A 289 -28.61 -21.82 11.53
C SER A 289 -27.31 -21.98 10.72
N ASN A 290 -27.40 -21.93 9.37
CA ASN A 290 -26.29 -22.07 8.46
C ASN A 290 -26.41 -21.05 7.35
N GLY A 291 -25.29 -20.48 6.93
CA GLY A 291 -25.21 -19.52 5.83
C GLY A 291 -23.79 -19.16 5.52
N TYR A 292 -23.56 -18.51 4.39
CA TYR A 292 -22.26 -18.03 4.03
C TYR A 292 -22.35 -16.73 3.21
N ILE A 293 -21.26 -15.99 3.21
CA ILE A 293 -21.05 -14.76 2.43
C ILE A 293 -19.70 -14.86 1.78
N ASN A 294 -19.65 -14.62 0.47
CA ASN A 294 -18.39 -14.50 -0.24
C ASN A 294 -17.82 -13.09 -0.03
N LEU A 295 -16.58 -13.05 0.37
CA LEU A 295 -15.77 -11.83 0.54
C LEU A 295 -14.71 -11.79 -0.56
N PRO A 296 -14.09 -10.63 -0.83
CA PRO A 296 -12.98 -10.51 -1.78
C PRO A 296 -11.86 -11.50 -1.46
N ASN A 297 -11.01 -11.83 -2.46
CA ASN A 297 -9.86 -12.74 -2.33
C ASN A 297 -10.22 -14.15 -1.86
N ASP A 298 -11.39 -14.65 -2.29
CA ASP A 298 -11.88 -16.00 -2.00
C ASP A 298 -11.95 -16.35 -0.52
N ILE A 299 -12.18 -15.35 0.30
CA ILE A 299 -12.53 -15.54 1.70
C ILE A 299 -14.03 -15.72 1.80
N ILE A 300 -14.44 -16.69 2.58
CA ILE A 300 -15.85 -16.98 2.87
C ILE A 300 -16.07 -16.77 4.37
N ALA A 301 -17.05 -15.94 4.72
CA ALA A 301 -17.59 -15.89 6.08
C ALA A 301 -18.70 -16.92 6.18
N LYS A 302 -18.50 -17.97 6.97
CA LYS A 302 -19.44 -19.11 7.11
C LYS A 302 -20.00 -19.17 8.51
N LYS A 303 -21.32 -19.11 8.62
CA LYS A 303 -22.07 -19.36 9.84
C LYS A 303 -22.50 -20.82 9.89
N GLU A 304 -22.11 -21.50 10.94
CA GLU A 304 -22.54 -22.86 11.26
C GLU A 304 -23.02 -22.87 12.72
N TYR A 305 -24.34 -22.97 12.91
CA TYR A 305 -25.01 -22.90 14.23
C TYR A 305 -24.53 -21.66 15.03
N ASN A 306 -23.87 -21.87 16.14
CA ASN A 306 -23.36 -20.82 17.04
C ASN A 306 -21.91 -20.36 16.73
N MET A 307 -21.43 -20.63 15.52
CA MET A 307 -20.06 -20.30 15.12
C MET A 307 -20.02 -19.56 13.79
N LEU A 308 -19.25 -18.47 13.71
CA LEU A 308 -18.89 -17.85 12.44
C LEU A 308 -17.38 -17.99 12.22
N LYS A 309 -17.00 -18.52 11.06
CA LYS A 309 -15.61 -18.69 10.65
C LYS A 309 -15.31 -17.91 9.39
N LEU A 310 -14.10 -17.38 9.28
CA LEU A 310 -13.54 -16.92 8.02
C LEU A 310 -12.60 -18.02 7.49
N GLU A 311 -12.86 -18.46 6.28
CA GLU A 311 -12.09 -19.53 5.64
C GLU A 311 -11.70 -19.07 4.24
N ARG A 312 -10.54 -19.51 3.75
CA ARG A 312 -10.26 -19.38 2.32
C ARG A 312 -11.01 -20.45 1.58
N SER A 313 -11.67 -20.09 0.48
CA SER A 313 -12.31 -21.07 -0.41
C SER A 313 -11.24 -22.09 -0.83
N ALA A 314 -11.48 -23.35 -0.53
CA ALA A 314 -10.61 -24.44 -0.90
C ALA A 314 -10.83 -24.77 -2.40
N GLY A 315 -10.31 -23.91 -3.29
CA GLY A 315 -10.20 -24.21 -4.70
C GLY A 315 -8.75 -24.56 -5.01
N GLU A 316 -8.46 -25.80 -5.35
CA GLU A 316 -7.22 -26.14 -6.03
C GLU A 316 -7.17 -25.33 -7.33
N VAL A 317 -6.26 -24.37 -7.39
CA VAL A 317 -6.00 -23.62 -8.61
C VAL A 317 -5.21 -24.52 -9.55
N VAL A 318 -5.90 -25.26 -10.39
CA VAL A 318 -5.23 -25.98 -11.48
C VAL A 318 -4.74 -24.96 -12.48
N LEU A 319 -3.42 -24.75 -12.51
CA LEU A 319 -2.78 -23.98 -13.57
C LEU A 319 -2.86 -24.77 -14.88
N TYR A 320 -3.17 -24.08 -15.96
CA TYR A 320 -3.31 -24.68 -17.28
C TYR A 320 -2.59 -23.86 -18.36
N ASP A 321 -2.21 -24.55 -19.43
CA ASP A 321 -1.68 -23.97 -20.68
C ASP A 321 -2.14 -24.90 -21.81
N ILE A 322 -3.14 -24.48 -22.59
CA ILE A 322 -3.87 -25.32 -23.54
C ILE A 322 -3.83 -24.67 -24.92
N LEU A 323 -3.46 -25.37 -25.94
CA LEU A 323 -3.48 -24.90 -27.33
C LEU A 323 -4.92 -24.61 -27.77
N ILE A 324 -5.13 -23.47 -28.41
CA ILE A 324 -6.43 -23.12 -29.02
C ILE A 324 -6.46 -23.66 -30.45
N ASN A 325 -7.24 -24.71 -30.62
CA ASN A 325 -7.65 -25.16 -31.94
C ASN A 325 -9.00 -24.51 -32.26
N ASP A 326 -10.04 -25.27 -32.60
CA ASP A 326 -11.38 -24.71 -32.87
C ASP A 326 -12.16 -24.38 -31.60
N LYS A 327 -12.00 -25.20 -30.54
CA LYS A 327 -12.73 -25.05 -29.28
C LYS A 327 -11.92 -25.58 -28.11
N VAL A 328 -11.88 -24.80 -27.02
CA VAL A 328 -11.22 -25.18 -25.76
C VAL A 328 -12.19 -25.01 -24.61
N VAL A 329 -12.35 -26.04 -23.78
CA VAL A 329 -13.07 -25.97 -22.51
C VAL A 329 -12.05 -25.73 -21.41
N LEU A 330 -12.27 -24.66 -20.64
CA LEU A 330 -11.39 -24.25 -19.56
C LEU A 330 -11.73 -24.97 -18.26
N PRO A 331 -10.79 -25.05 -17.27
CA PRO A 331 -11.04 -25.69 -15.98
C PRO A 331 -12.23 -25.10 -15.19
N ASN A 332 -12.60 -23.85 -15.44
CA ASN A 332 -13.77 -23.19 -14.85
C ASN A 332 -15.10 -23.47 -15.60
N GLY A 333 -15.09 -24.40 -16.55
CA GLY A 333 -16.26 -24.78 -17.37
C GLY A 333 -16.61 -23.80 -18.49
N LYS A 334 -15.90 -22.68 -18.63
CA LYS A 334 -16.10 -21.71 -19.71
C LYS A 334 -15.39 -22.18 -20.99
N VAL A 335 -15.79 -21.62 -22.12
CA VAL A 335 -15.33 -22.07 -23.44
C VAL A 335 -14.74 -20.90 -24.23
N ILE A 336 -13.59 -21.14 -24.88
CA ILE A 336 -13.09 -20.29 -25.97
C ILE A 336 -13.25 -21.07 -27.27
N CYS A 337 -13.90 -20.47 -28.25
CA CYS A 337 -14.09 -21.09 -29.56
C CYS A 337 -13.81 -20.11 -30.70
N SER A 338 -13.36 -20.63 -31.82
CA SER A 338 -13.30 -19.92 -33.09
C SER A 338 -14.73 -19.71 -33.63
N VAL A 339 -15.00 -18.51 -34.13
CA VAL A 339 -16.31 -18.16 -34.72
C VAL A 339 -16.07 -17.44 -36.05
N THR A 340 -17.01 -17.59 -36.99
CA THR A 340 -16.88 -17.01 -38.33
C THR A 340 -17.69 -15.70 -38.49
N ASN A 341 -18.70 -15.50 -37.64
CA ASN A 341 -19.55 -14.32 -37.71
C ASN A 341 -20.05 -13.92 -36.32
N GLU A 342 -19.53 -12.81 -35.78
CA GLU A 342 -19.93 -12.22 -34.50
C GLU A 342 -19.75 -10.71 -34.54
N ASN A 343 -20.86 -9.98 -34.36
CA ASN A 343 -20.88 -8.52 -34.48
C ASN A 343 -20.66 -7.77 -33.15
N SER A 344 -20.41 -8.50 -32.05
CA SER A 344 -20.18 -7.89 -30.74
C SER A 344 -18.79 -7.26 -30.64
N ASN A 345 -18.72 -6.03 -30.11
CA ASN A 345 -17.48 -5.34 -29.75
C ASN A 345 -17.08 -5.51 -28.27
N SER A 346 -17.78 -6.40 -27.55
CA SER A 346 -17.50 -6.66 -26.14
C SER A 346 -16.10 -7.28 -25.91
N ASN A 347 -15.63 -7.28 -24.66
CA ASN A 347 -14.40 -7.96 -24.27
C ASN A 347 -14.50 -9.50 -24.35
N TYR A 348 -15.67 -10.03 -24.69
CA TYR A 348 -15.93 -11.46 -24.87
C TYR A 348 -15.64 -11.96 -26.29
N VAL A 349 -15.36 -11.06 -27.23
CA VAL A 349 -14.98 -11.36 -28.61
C VAL A 349 -13.67 -10.68 -28.96
N CYS A 350 -12.73 -11.39 -29.54
CA CYS A 350 -11.44 -10.86 -29.98
C CYS A 350 -11.19 -11.19 -31.46
N ARG A 351 -10.76 -10.21 -32.24
CA ARG A 351 -10.44 -10.32 -33.66
C ARG A 351 -8.97 -10.07 -33.87
N LEU A 352 -8.26 -11.02 -34.50
CA LEU A 352 -6.82 -10.99 -34.66
C LEU A 352 -6.45 -11.18 -36.15
N ASN A 353 -5.30 -10.62 -36.53
CA ASN A 353 -4.71 -10.88 -37.83
C ASN A 353 -3.48 -11.80 -37.65
N SER A 354 -3.48 -12.97 -38.30
CA SER A 354 -2.42 -13.96 -38.19
C SER A 354 -1.03 -13.46 -38.60
N ARG A 355 -0.98 -12.39 -39.40
CA ARG A 355 0.30 -11.78 -39.84
C ARG A 355 0.95 -10.91 -38.75
N GLU A 356 0.20 -10.50 -37.73
CA GLU A 356 0.65 -9.60 -36.67
C GLU A 356 1.00 -10.34 -35.35
N ILE A 357 0.70 -11.63 -35.27
CA ILE A 357 0.91 -12.49 -34.11
C ILE A 357 1.61 -13.77 -34.52
N LYS A 358 2.13 -14.53 -33.56
CA LYS A 358 2.82 -15.80 -33.84
C LYS A 358 1.93 -16.99 -33.48
N LEU A 359 1.53 -17.76 -34.48
CA LEU A 359 0.76 -19.00 -34.26
C LEU A 359 1.67 -20.16 -33.78
N PRO A 360 1.13 -21.16 -33.07
CA PRO A 360 -0.25 -21.29 -32.61
C PRO A 360 -0.59 -20.39 -31.39
N LEU A 361 -1.87 -20.15 -31.17
CA LEU A 361 -2.37 -19.50 -29.96
C LEU A 361 -2.57 -20.53 -28.85
N SER A 362 -2.29 -20.13 -27.61
CA SER A 362 -2.66 -20.91 -26.43
C SER A 362 -3.42 -20.05 -25.42
N VAL A 363 -4.18 -20.71 -24.57
CA VAL A 363 -4.85 -20.10 -23.42
C VAL A 363 -4.27 -20.69 -22.15
N ARG A 364 -3.84 -19.82 -21.25
CA ARG A 364 -3.18 -20.25 -20.01
C ARG A 364 -3.61 -19.42 -18.79
N SER A 365 -3.30 -19.95 -17.62
CA SER A 365 -3.32 -19.20 -16.39
C SER A 365 -2.25 -18.10 -16.40
N ARG A 366 -2.45 -17.04 -15.61
CA ARG A 366 -1.49 -15.95 -15.52
C ARG A 366 -0.14 -16.42 -14.95
N LYS A 367 0.93 -15.75 -15.37
CA LYS A 367 2.28 -15.88 -14.80
C LYS A 367 2.68 -14.58 -14.09
N VAL A 368 3.57 -14.69 -13.10
CA VAL A 368 4.13 -13.50 -12.44
C VAL A 368 4.91 -12.68 -13.47
N GLY A 369 4.66 -11.36 -13.50
CA GLY A 369 5.32 -10.47 -14.46
C GLY A 369 4.57 -10.28 -15.80
N ASP A 370 3.41 -10.93 -16.02
CA ASP A 370 2.61 -10.77 -17.24
C ASP A 370 2.26 -9.29 -17.50
N LYS A 371 2.55 -8.83 -18.72
CA LYS A 371 2.23 -7.46 -19.20
C LYS A 371 1.51 -7.55 -20.55
N ILE A 372 0.48 -6.72 -20.74
CA ILE A 372 -0.29 -6.62 -21.98
C ILE A 372 -0.18 -5.22 -22.57
N ALA A 373 0.03 -5.13 -23.89
CA ALA A 373 -0.11 -3.88 -24.64
C ALA A 373 -1.61 -3.64 -24.90
N VAL A 374 -2.24 -2.77 -24.15
CA VAL A 374 -3.69 -2.53 -24.17
C VAL A 374 -4.09 -1.74 -25.42
N LYS A 375 -5.22 -2.11 -26.02
CA LYS A 375 -5.80 -1.37 -27.17
C LYS A 375 -6.06 0.09 -26.81
N GLY A 376 -5.56 1.00 -27.62
CA GLY A 376 -5.75 2.45 -27.42
C GLY A 376 -4.84 3.11 -26.37
N LEU A 377 -3.89 2.37 -25.80
CA LEU A 377 -2.90 2.92 -24.86
C LEU A 377 -1.47 2.76 -25.39
N ASN A 378 -0.64 3.76 -25.17
CA ASN A 378 0.79 3.65 -25.42
C ASN A 378 1.47 2.93 -24.23
N GLY A 379 2.26 1.87 -24.52
CA GLY A 379 2.98 1.10 -23.52
C GLY A 379 2.32 -0.22 -23.13
N ARG A 380 2.85 -0.86 -22.09
CA ARG A 380 2.37 -2.14 -21.56
C ARG A 380 1.90 -1.97 -20.12
N LYS A 381 0.73 -2.54 -19.79
CA LYS A 381 0.19 -2.57 -18.42
C LYS A 381 0.36 -3.94 -17.80
N LYS A 382 0.69 -4.02 -16.50
CA LYS A 382 0.77 -5.30 -15.78
C LYS A 382 -0.62 -5.92 -15.67
N VAL A 383 -0.73 -7.20 -15.95
CA VAL A 383 -1.99 -7.95 -15.83
C VAL A 383 -2.52 -7.94 -14.39
N LYS A 384 -1.62 -7.99 -13.40
CA LYS A 384 -1.96 -7.86 -11.98
C LYS A 384 -2.77 -6.59 -11.71
N ASP A 385 -2.33 -5.46 -12.24
CA ASP A 385 -2.95 -4.16 -11.95
C ASP A 385 -4.30 -4.02 -12.68
N ILE A 386 -4.40 -4.55 -13.91
CA ILE A 386 -5.69 -4.63 -14.62
C ILE A 386 -6.71 -5.43 -13.80
N PHE A 387 -6.29 -6.55 -13.20
CA PHE A 387 -7.18 -7.36 -12.38
C PHE A 387 -7.58 -6.67 -11.07
N ILE A 388 -6.70 -5.87 -10.49
CA ILE A 388 -7.01 -5.04 -9.32
C ILE A 388 -8.02 -3.95 -9.68
N ASP A 389 -7.77 -3.19 -10.75
CA ASP A 389 -8.67 -2.14 -11.23
C ASP A 389 -10.07 -2.67 -11.55
N LYS A 390 -10.14 -3.90 -12.09
CA LYS A 390 -11.40 -4.59 -12.41
C LYS A 390 -12.00 -5.34 -11.21
N LYS A 391 -11.40 -5.24 -10.01
CA LYS A 391 -11.84 -5.88 -8.75
C LYS A 391 -12.00 -7.39 -8.87
N ILE A 392 -11.15 -8.05 -9.65
CA ILE A 392 -11.13 -9.52 -9.80
C ILE A 392 -10.44 -10.13 -8.58
N GLY A 393 -11.07 -11.08 -7.90
CA GLY A 393 -10.55 -11.75 -6.70
C GLY A 393 -9.27 -12.58 -6.98
N LYS A 394 -8.43 -12.80 -5.96
CA LYS A 394 -7.09 -13.41 -6.13
C LYS A 394 -7.12 -14.82 -6.76
N THR A 395 -8.01 -15.70 -6.33
CA THR A 395 -8.19 -17.03 -6.92
C THR A 395 -8.78 -16.94 -8.31
N GLU A 396 -9.75 -16.05 -8.51
CA GLU A 396 -10.33 -15.78 -9.82
C GLU A 396 -9.29 -15.25 -10.80
N ARG A 397 -8.31 -14.43 -10.34
CA ARG A 397 -7.17 -13.97 -11.15
C ARG A 397 -6.32 -15.12 -11.67
N ASN A 398 -6.15 -16.18 -10.89
CA ASN A 398 -5.36 -17.34 -11.31
C ASN A 398 -6.11 -18.24 -12.29
N LEU A 399 -7.45 -18.22 -12.26
CA LEU A 399 -8.33 -18.95 -13.19
C LEU A 399 -8.70 -18.13 -14.43
N GLN A 400 -8.43 -16.80 -14.40
CA GLN A 400 -8.75 -15.92 -15.53
C GLN A 400 -7.93 -16.32 -16.75
N PRO A 401 -8.57 -16.63 -17.88
CA PRO A 401 -7.88 -17.04 -19.09
C PRO A 401 -7.07 -15.89 -19.67
N ILE A 402 -5.85 -16.22 -20.09
CA ILE A 402 -4.96 -15.31 -20.81
C ILE A 402 -4.60 -15.97 -22.13
N VAL A 403 -4.99 -15.38 -23.24
CA VAL A 403 -4.65 -15.85 -24.57
C VAL A 403 -3.32 -15.27 -24.98
N VAL A 404 -2.39 -16.14 -25.36
CA VAL A 404 -1.03 -15.76 -25.78
C VAL A 404 -0.70 -16.37 -27.14
N ASP A 405 0.21 -15.73 -27.85
CA ASP A 405 0.83 -16.28 -29.05
C ASP A 405 1.98 -17.24 -28.69
N SER A 406 2.56 -17.91 -29.69
CA SER A 406 3.65 -18.90 -29.48
C SER A 406 4.93 -18.29 -28.89
N CYS A 407 5.10 -16.96 -28.93
CA CYS A 407 6.19 -16.23 -28.30
C CYS A 407 5.84 -15.78 -26.86
N GLY A 408 4.64 -16.10 -26.34
CA GLY A 408 4.17 -15.72 -25.03
C GLY A 408 3.62 -14.30 -24.95
N THR A 409 3.45 -13.59 -26.09
CA THR A 409 2.84 -12.26 -26.13
C THR A 409 1.36 -12.35 -25.84
N ILE A 410 0.87 -11.59 -24.85
CA ILE A 410 -0.55 -11.57 -24.50
C ILE A 410 -1.33 -10.82 -25.59
N VAL A 411 -2.24 -11.55 -26.26
CA VAL A 411 -3.08 -11.02 -27.34
C VAL A 411 -4.50 -10.71 -26.87
N TRP A 412 -4.97 -11.34 -25.79
CA TRP A 412 -6.31 -11.09 -25.25
C TRP A 412 -6.45 -11.63 -23.82
N ILE A 413 -7.21 -10.94 -22.99
CA ILE A 413 -7.67 -11.40 -21.68
C ILE A 413 -9.21 -11.46 -21.75
N PRO A 414 -9.81 -12.65 -22.01
CA PRO A 414 -11.23 -12.82 -22.24
C PRO A 414 -12.11 -12.24 -21.14
N GLY A 415 -13.12 -11.44 -21.55
CA GLY A 415 -14.04 -10.79 -20.64
C GLY A 415 -13.47 -9.60 -19.84
N VAL A 416 -12.18 -9.32 -19.95
CA VAL A 416 -11.51 -8.28 -19.16
C VAL A 416 -11.00 -7.13 -20.04
N ILE A 417 -10.08 -7.41 -20.98
CA ILE A 417 -9.46 -6.36 -21.80
C ILE A 417 -8.88 -6.95 -23.10
N LYS A 418 -8.84 -6.11 -24.12
CA LYS A 418 -8.26 -6.42 -25.42
C LYS A 418 -6.88 -5.81 -25.58
N SER A 419 -5.99 -6.51 -26.29
CA SER A 419 -4.67 -5.98 -26.62
C SER A 419 -4.71 -5.08 -27.84
N LYS A 420 -3.57 -4.43 -28.15
CA LYS A 420 -3.36 -3.65 -29.37
C LYS A 420 -3.54 -4.46 -30.68
N PHE A 421 -3.51 -5.78 -30.57
CA PHE A 421 -3.69 -6.68 -31.74
C PHE A 421 -5.17 -6.94 -32.07
N ASP A 422 -6.11 -6.55 -31.16
CA ASP A 422 -7.54 -6.68 -31.46
C ASP A 422 -7.97 -5.71 -32.56
N LYS A 423 -8.62 -6.24 -33.57
CA LYS A 423 -9.14 -5.49 -34.74
C LYS A 423 -10.59 -5.08 -34.53
N ASN A 424 -10.98 -3.98 -35.16
CA ASN A 424 -12.40 -3.61 -35.24
C ASN A 424 -13.14 -4.47 -36.26
N ILE A 425 -14.47 -4.37 -36.30
CA ILE A 425 -15.31 -5.17 -37.23
C ILE A 425 -14.94 -4.90 -38.68
N ASP A 426 -14.62 -3.65 -39.01
CA ASP A 426 -14.33 -3.20 -40.37
C ASP A 426 -12.84 -3.37 -40.76
N ASP A 427 -12.00 -3.79 -39.82
CA ASP A 427 -10.58 -4.01 -40.09
C ASP A 427 -10.34 -5.41 -40.71
N ASN A 428 -9.14 -5.61 -41.27
CA ASN A 428 -8.74 -6.92 -41.81
C ASN A 428 -8.31 -7.87 -40.71
N TYR A 429 -9.05 -8.94 -40.48
CA TYR A 429 -8.75 -10.04 -39.54
C TYR A 429 -9.13 -11.39 -40.17
N ASP A 430 -8.45 -12.45 -39.73
CA ASP A 430 -8.66 -13.83 -40.19
C ASP A 430 -8.88 -14.82 -39.03
N ILE A 431 -8.73 -14.36 -37.79
CA ILE A 431 -9.01 -15.13 -36.58
C ILE A 431 -10.03 -14.38 -35.73
N MET A 432 -11.13 -15.04 -35.37
CA MET A 432 -12.09 -14.50 -34.41
C MET A 432 -12.38 -15.53 -33.32
N LEU A 433 -12.15 -15.13 -32.07
CA LEU A 433 -12.36 -15.93 -30.89
C LEU A 433 -13.50 -15.38 -30.05
N LYS A 434 -14.35 -16.26 -29.55
CA LYS A 434 -15.46 -15.95 -28.62
C LYS A 434 -15.28 -16.70 -27.31
N TYR A 435 -15.49 -16.00 -26.19
CA TYR A 435 -15.48 -16.54 -24.83
C TYR A 435 -16.88 -16.61 -24.28
N THR A 436 -17.36 -17.79 -23.91
CA THR A 436 -18.75 -18.07 -23.51
C THR A 436 -18.83 -18.76 -22.16
N GLY A 437 -19.98 -18.67 -21.48
CA GLY A 437 -20.25 -19.32 -20.19
C GLY A 437 -20.13 -18.41 -18.97
N GLY A 438 -20.16 -17.08 -19.13
CA GLY A 438 -20.33 -16.12 -18.03
C GLY A 438 -21.81 -15.88 -17.69
N LYS A 439 -22.15 -15.72 -16.39
CA LYS A 439 -23.52 -15.46 -15.90
C LYS A 439 -24.19 -14.16 -16.39
N ASN A 440 -23.60 -13.44 -17.32
CA ASN A 440 -24.11 -12.17 -17.86
C ASN A 440 -24.16 -12.18 -19.40
N GLU A 441 -24.66 -13.26 -19.99
CA GLU A 441 -25.20 -13.21 -21.36
C GLU A 441 -26.70 -12.90 -21.26
N LYS A 442 -27.05 -11.61 -21.14
CA LYS A 442 -28.35 -11.06 -21.56
C LYS A 442 -28.07 -9.80 -22.39
#